data_c13aff57d769a6738b85583022e28c40
#
_entry.id   c13aff57d769a6738b85583022e28c40
#
_cell.length_a   1.000
_cell.length_b   1.000
_cell.length_c   1.000
_cell.angle_alpha   90.00
_cell.angle_beta   90.00
_cell.angle_gamma   90.00
#
_symmetry.space_group_name_H-M   'P 1'
#
loop_
_entity.id
_entity.type
_entity.pdbx_description
1 polymer ?
#
loop_
_entity_poly.entity_id
_entity_poly.type
_entity_poly.pdbx_seq_one_letter_code
_entity_poly.pdbx_strand_id
1 'polypeptide(L)'
;ITNDIYTDEDARFLRSAGVLDPARIRAVETGACPHTAIRDDITANLIAAEELEADFTNAGGTGLDLVLIESGGDNLTATFSPALVDVQVFVLDVAGGGDVARKGGPGIERADLLVVNKTDLAVHVGVDATLMVAEAGAARDGRPVLGLTRTDQASVARLCAWVRAQLASHRIGALVPQDPGPMAPHFHADAANGLTGGWHVHDHAHA
;
A
#
# COMPACT_ATOMS: atom_id res chain seq x y z
N ILE A 1 7.85 -3.15 -6.87
CA ILE A 1 8.73 -2.09 -6.31
C ILE A 1 8.50 -2.12 -4.81
N THR A 2 9.57 -2.27 -4.01
CA THR A 2 9.54 -2.17 -2.54
C THR A 2 10.16 -0.85 -2.10
N ASN A 3 9.61 -0.22 -1.09
CA ASN A 3 10.12 1.00 -0.51
C ASN A 3 10.59 0.74 0.92
N ASP A 4 11.82 1.14 1.24
CA ASP A 4 12.36 1.10 2.59
C ASP A 4 13.26 2.32 2.83
N ILE A 5 13.53 2.62 4.11
CA ILE A 5 14.30 3.82 4.49
C ILE A 5 15.77 3.68 4.10
N TYR A 6 16.39 2.56 4.45
CA TYR A 6 17.85 2.36 4.34
C TYR A 6 18.27 1.01 3.77
N THR A 7 17.31 0.14 3.44
CA THR A 7 17.62 -1.23 3.04
C THR A 7 16.85 -1.66 1.80
N ASP A 8 17.34 -2.71 1.15
CA ASP A 8 16.65 -3.44 0.10
C ASP A 8 16.16 -4.82 0.59
N GLU A 9 15.93 -4.95 1.91
CA GLU A 9 15.70 -6.25 2.56
C GLU A 9 14.44 -6.92 2.02
N ASP A 10 13.34 -6.19 1.85
CA ASP A 10 12.10 -6.70 1.28
C ASP A 10 12.30 -7.18 -0.17
N ALA A 11 13.03 -6.42 -0.97
CA ALA A 11 13.37 -6.85 -2.33
C ALA A 11 14.25 -8.12 -2.34
N ARG A 12 15.22 -8.22 -1.42
CA ARG A 12 16.03 -9.44 -1.25
C ARG A 12 15.19 -10.62 -0.83
N PHE A 13 14.26 -10.42 0.10
CA PHE A 13 13.33 -11.45 0.53
C PHE A 13 12.47 -11.95 -0.63
N LEU A 14 11.88 -11.06 -1.41
CA LEU A 14 11.06 -11.42 -2.58
C LEU A 14 11.87 -12.19 -3.63
N ARG A 15 13.11 -11.76 -3.91
CA ARG A 15 14.02 -12.46 -4.82
C ARG A 15 14.35 -13.87 -4.32
N SER A 16 14.64 -14.00 -3.02
CA SER A 16 14.98 -15.30 -2.42
C SER A 16 13.78 -16.25 -2.36
N ALA A 17 12.58 -15.71 -2.18
CA ALA A 17 11.34 -16.47 -2.18
C ALA A 17 10.93 -16.98 -3.58
N GLY A 18 11.55 -16.46 -4.65
CA GLY A 18 11.30 -16.92 -6.03
C GLY A 18 9.87 -16.65 -6.52
N VAL A 19 9.18 -15.66 -5.96
CA VAL A 19 7.78 -15.34 -6.32
C VAL A 19 7.68 -14.66 -7.68
N LEU A 20 8.74 -13.96 -8.09
CA LEU A 20 8.89 -13.30 -9.39
C LEU A 20 10.32 -13.49 -9.90
N ASP A 21 10.52 -13.32 -11.20
CA ASP A 21 11.85 -13.15 -11.77
C ASP A 21 12.55 -11.97 -11.06
N PRO A 22 13.79 -12.14 -10.56
CA PRO A 22 14.55 -11.06 -9.93
C PRO A 22 14.63 -9.77 -10.75
N ALA A 23 14.63 -9.86 -12.08
CA ALA A 23 14.62 -8.71 -12.97
C ALA A 23 13.33 -7.87 -12.84
N ARG A 24 12.23 -8.45 -12.32
CA ARG A 24 10.95 -7.77 -12.09
C ARG A 24 10.83 -7.13 -10.70
N ILE A 25 11.91 -7.12 -9.92
CA ILE A 25 11.90 -6.60 -8.55
C ILE A 25 12.87 -5.42 -8.44
N ARG A 26 12.35 -4.26 -8.02
CA ARG A 26 13.14 -3.05 -7.74
C ARG A 26 12.98 -2.66 -6.27
N ALA A 27 14.06 -2.20 -5.67
CA ALA A 27 14.05 -1.54 -4.37
C ALA A 27 14.23 -0.04 -4.56
N VAL A 28 13.45 0.74 -3.83
CA VAL A 28 13.59 2.19 -3.71
C VAL A 28 13.97 2.51 -2.28
N GLU A 29 15.18 3.04 -2.09
CA GLU A 29 15.62 3.57 -0.81
C GLU A 29 15.16 5.02 -0.65
N THR A 30 14.33 5.28 0.35
CA THR A 30 13.61 6.56 0.50
C THR A 30 14.35 7.58 1.36
N GLY A 31 15.44 7.16 2.00
CA GLY A 31 16.33 8.00 2.81
C GLY A 31 15.74 8.38 4.16
N ALA A 32 14.81 9.31 4.25
CA ALA A 32 14.35 9.84 5.53
C ALA A 32 12.91 9.44 5.91
N CYS A 33 12.00 9.36 4.92
CA CYS A 33 10.59 9.11 5.19
C CYS A 33 9.94 8.33 4.03
N PRO A 34 9.56 7.06 4.25
CA PRO A 34 8.94 6.23 3.21
C PRO A 34 7.64 6.83 2.64
N HIS A 35 6.90 7.58 3.46
CA HIS A 35 5.65 8.20 3.03
C HIS A 35 5.86 9.29 2.00
N THR A 36 6.95 10.05 2.09
CA THR A 36 7.31 11.07 1.10
C THR A 36 7.43 10.43 -0.28
N ALA A 37 8.12 9.29 -0.40
CA ALA A 37 8.36 8.63 -1.67
C ALA A 37 7.10 8.06 -2.36
N ILE A 38 6.01 7.84 -1.62
CA ILE A 38 4.75 7.35 -2.19
C ILE A 38 3.68 8.43 -2.33
N ARG A 39 3.91 9.62 -1.75
CA ARG A 39 2.90 10.69 -1.70
C ARG A 39 3.39 12.04 -2.19
N ASP A 40 4.47 12.60 -1.59
CA ASP A 40 4.90 13.98 -1.82
C ASP A 40 5.94 14.08 -2.95
N ASP A 41 6.96 13.23 -2.91
CA ASP A 41 7.99 13.14 -3.95
C ASP A 41 8.07 11.70 -4.48
N ILE A 42 7.20 11.41 -5.42
CA ILE A 42 7.05 10.10 -6.03
C ILE A 42 8.09 9.80 -7.13
N THR A 43 9.03 10.71 -7.37
CA THR A 43 9.96 10.66 -8.50
C THR A 43 10.74 9.35 -8.55
N ALA A 44 11.27 8.88 -7.43
CA ALA A 44 12.05 7.64 -7.39
C ALA A 44 11.21 6.40 -7.77
N ASN A 45 9.95 6.35 -7.32
CA ASN A 45 9.03 5.27 -7.68
C ASN A 45 8.58 5.33 -9.14
N LEU A 46 8.35 6.54 -9.68
CA LEU A 46 8.04 6.71 -11.11
C LEU A 46 9.20 6.25 -11.98
N ILE A 47 10.43 6.66 -11.66
CA ILE A 47 11.62 6.22 -12.40
C ILE A 47 11.75 4.69 -12.35
N ALA A 48 11.59 4.08 -11.18
CA ALA A 48 11.66 2.63 -11.04
C ALA A 48 10.58 1.89 -11.84
N ALA A 49 9.38 2.45 -11.94
CA ALA A 49 8.29 1.89 -12.75
C ALA A 49 8.58 2.03 -14.25
N GLU A 50 9.07 3.19 -14.70
CA GLU A 50 9.45 3.46 -16.10
C GLU A 50 10.62 2.57 -16.53
N GLU A 51 11.63 2.37 -15.69
CA GLU A 51 12.74 1.46 -15.97
C GLU A 51 12.28 0.02 -16.12
N LEU A 52 11.40 -0.45 -15.22
CA LEU A 52 10.81 -1.79 -15.33
C LEU A 52 10.03 -1.95 -16.65
N GLU A 53 9.20 -0.97 -17.00
CA GLU A 53 8.44 -0.98 -18.25
C GLU A 53 9.37 -1.01 -19.47
N ALA A 54 10.41 -0.18 -19.48
CA ALA A 54 11.40 -0.11 -20.56
C ALA A 54 12.17 -1.42 -20.71
N ASP A 55 12.61 -2.04 -19.62
CA ASP A 55 13.35 -3.32 -19.64
C ASP A 55 12.53 -4.43 -20.31
N PHE A 56 11.24 -4.51 -20.01
CA PHE A 56 10.37 -5.57 -20.55
C PHE A 56 9.83 -5.26 -21.95
N THR A 57 9.73 -4.00 -22.32
CA THR A 57 9.40 -3.58 -23.69
C THR A 57 10.59 -3.80 -24.62
N ASN A 58 11.78 -3.37 -24.22
CA ASN A 58 13.01 -3.48 -25.01
C ASN A 58 13.48 -4.94 -25.19
N ALA A 59 13.15 -5.83 -24.25
CA ALA A 59 13.41 -7.27 -24.38
C ALA A 59 12.47 -8.00 -25.39
N GLY A 60 11.67 -7.26 -26.14
CA GLY A 60 10.72 -7.79 -27.11
C GLY A 60 9.40 -8.26 -26.48
N GLY A 61 9.13 -7.84 -25.25
CA GLY A 61 7.87 -8.03 -24.57
C GLY A 61 6.82 -6.99 -24.93
N THR A 62 5.60 -7.17 -24.43
CA THR A 62 4.48 -6.24 -24.61
C THR A 62 4.38 -5.18 -23.47
N GLY A 63 5.45 -5.04 -22.67
CA GLY A 63 5.46 -4.22 -21.47
C GLY A 63 4.92 -4.96 -20.23
N LEU A 64 4.52 -4.21 -19.23
CA LEU A 64 3.98 -4.73 -17.97
C LEU A 64 2.47 -4.53 -17.90
N ASP A 65 1.75 -5.57 -17.50
CA ASP A 65 0.30 -5.47 -17.27
C ASP A 65 -0.03 -4.83 -15.91
N LEU A 66 0.86 -5.00 -14.93
CA LEU A 66 0.64 -4.57 -13.56
C LEU A 66 1.97 -4.27 -12.86
N VAL A 67 2.04 -3.13 -12.21
CA VAL A 67 3.11 -2.77 -11.28
C VAL A 67 2.54 -2.73 -9.86
N LEU A 68 3.18 -3.46 -8.94
CA LEU A 68 2.86 -3.44 -7.52
C LEU A 68 3.90 -2.59 -6.81
N ILE A 69 3.46 -1.57 -6.09
CA ILE A 69 4.32 -0.70 -5.28
C ILE A 69 3.95 -0.89 -3.82
N GLU A 70 4.91 -1.33 -3.03
CA GLU A 70 4.75 -1.50 -1.58
C GLU A 70 5.24 -0.25 -0.87
N SER A 71 4.46 0.24 0.10
CA SER A 71 4.93 1.30 1.01
C SER A 71 5.85 0.70 2.06
N GLY A 72 6.89 1.43 2.45
CA GLY A 72 7.71 1.03 3.60
C GLY A 72 7.02 1.36 4.92
N GLY A 73 7.19 0.47 5.91
CA GLY A 73 6.85 0.68 7.29
C GLY A 73 5.39 0.50 7.69
N ASP A 74 5.16 0.44 8.98
CA ASP A 74 3.88 0.23 9.65
C ASP A 74 3.15 1.57 9.90
N ASN A 75 2.61 2.20 8.87
CA ASN A 75 1.88 3.45 9.08
C ASN A 75 0.44 3.37 8.60
N LEU A 76 -0.49 3.42 9.56
CA LEU A 76 -1.94 3.41 9.32
C LEU A 76 -2.44 4.68 8.59
N THR A 77 -1.62 5.71 8.48
CA THR A 77 -1.95 6.97 7.79
C THR A 77 -1.36 7.04 6.38
N ALA A 78 -0.54 6.07 5.98
CA ALA A 78 0.07 6.03 4.66
C ALA A 78 -1.01 5.94 3.57
N THR A 79 -0.93 6.85 2.61
CA THR A 79 -1.75 6.85 1.39
C THR A 79 -0.88 7.16 0.20
N PHE A 80 -1.15 6.52 -0.93
CA PHE A 80 -0.43 6.76 -2.17
C PHE A 80 -0.93 8.01 -2.89
N SER A 81 -0.05 8.66 -3.64
CA SER A 81 -0.45 9.70 -4.58
C SER A 81 -1.24 9.08 -5.75
N PRO A 82 -2.37 9.70 -6.17
CA PRO A 82 -3.06 9.29 -7.40
C PRO A 82 -2.23 9.46 -8.68
N ALA A 83 -1.15 10.25 -8.61
CA ALA A 83 -0.20 10.37 -9.71
C ALA A 83 0.80 9.20 -9.79
N LEU A 84 0.89 8.38 -8.73
CA LEU A 84 1.77 7.22 -8.68
C LEU A 84 1.00 5.91 -8.90
N VAL A 85 -0.21 5.78 -8.37
CA VAL A 85 -0.97 4.54 -8.43
C VAL A 85 -2.41 4.78 -8.88
N ASP A 86 -2.94 3.84 -9.65
CA ASP A 86 -4.34 3.84 -10.08
C ASP A 86 -5.29 3.35 -8.98
N VAL A 87 -4.78 2.46 -8.11
CA VAL A 87 -5.57 1.74 -7.09
C VAL A 87 -4.72 1.49 -5.86
N GLN A 88 -5.30 1.71 -4.69
CA GLN A 88 -4.65 1.46 -3.40
C GLN A 88 -5.30 0.30 -2.66
N VAL A 89 -4.49 -0.67 -2.24
CA VAL A 89 -4.86 -1.72 -1.29
C VAL A 89 -4.21 -1.42 0.06
N PHE A 90 -5.01 -1.32 1.10
CA PHE A 90 -4.50 -1.19 2.46
C PHE A 90 -4.57 -2.54 3.17
N VAL A 91 -3.47 -2.95 3.80
CA VAL A 91 -3.37 -4.24 4.50
C VAL A 91 -3.29 -4.01 6.00
N LEU A 92 -4.28 -4.53 6.71
CA LEU A 92 -4.39 -4.46 8.17
C LEU A 92 -4.17 -5.84 8.75
N ASP A 93 -3.21 -5.98 9.68
CA ASP A 93 -2.93 -7.25 10.36
C ASP A 93 -3.86 -7.44 11.56
N VAL A 94 -4.40 -8.64 11.75
CA VAL A 94 -5.20 -8.96 12.94
C VAL A 94 -4.39 -8.80 14.25
N ALA A 95 -3.07 -8.94 14.20
CA ALA A 95 -2.18 -8.74 15.35
C ALA A 95 -2.12 -7.28 15.81
N GLY A 96 -2.53 -6.31 14.98
CA GLY A 96 -2.69 -4.92 15.36
C GLY A 96 -3.82 -4.66 16.36
N GLY A 97 -4.67 -5.66 16.57
CA GLY A 97 -5.81 -5.63 17.49
C GLY A 97 -7.14 -5.26 16.82
N GLY A 98 -8.24 -5.76 17.36
CA GLY A 98 -9.59 -5.56 16.80
C GLY A 98 -10.02 -4.09 16.73
N ASP A 99 -9.52 -3.27 17.64
CA ASP A 99 -9.87 -1.84 17.72
C ASP A 99 -9.35 -0.99 16.55
N VAL A 100 -8.32 -1.45 15.85
CA VAL A 100 -7.67 -0.66 14.79
C VAL A 100 -8.63 -0.41 13.64
N ALA A 101 -9.40 -1.41 13.24
CA ALA A 101 -10.40 -1.27 12.18
C ALA A 101 -11.47 -0.21 12.52
N ARG A 102 -11.89 -0.16 13.79
CA ARG A 102 -12.90 0.78 14.29
C ARG A 102 -12.37 2.19 14.50
N LYS A 103 -11.09 2.33 14.84
CA LYS A 103 -10.45 3.65 15.00
C LYS A 103 -10.31 4.41 13.68
N GLY A 104 -10.36 3.70 12.56
CA GLY A 104 -10.28 4.30 11.24
C GLY A 104 -8.91 4.85 10.89
N GLY A 105 -8.90 5.78 9.97
CA GLY A 105 -7.73 6.48 9.46
C GLY A 105 -7.69 6.47 7.93
N PRO A 106 -6.94 7.38 7.29
CA PRO A 106 -6.98 7.57 5.84
C PRO A 106 -6.75 6.28 5.03
N GLY A 107 -5.79 5.45 5.45
CA GLY A 107 -5.52 4.18 4.78
C GLY A 107 -6.72 3.21 4.86
N ILE A 108 -7.34 3.10 6.04
CA ILE A 108 -8.49 2.22 6.26
C ILE A 108 -9.72 2.75 5.51
N GLU A 109 -10.03 4.04 5.62
CA GLU A 109 -11.26 4.63 5.13
C GLU A 109 -11.26 4.83 3.61
N ARG A 110 -10.10 5.15 3.02
CA ARG A 110 -10.01 5.68 1.65
C ARG A 110 -9.38 4.73 0.63
N ALA A 111 -8.64 3.72 1.03
CA ALA A 111 -8.11 2.72 0.09
C ALA A 111 -9.25 2.08 -0.73
N ASP A 112 -9.00 1.72 -1.97
CA ASP A 112 -9.97 1.05 -2.83
C ASP A 112 -10.37 -0.33 -2.29
N LEU A 113 -9.41 -1.04 -1.70
CA LEU A 113 -9.62 -2.29 -0.99
C LEU A 113 -8.94 -2.24 0.37
N LEU A 114 -9.62 -2.70 1.41
CA LEU A 114 -9.02 -3.05 2.69
C LEU A 114 -8.90 -4.57 2.80
N VAL A 115 -7.73 -5.04 3.16
CA VAL A 115 -7.46 -6.45 3.45
C VAL A 115 -7.19 -6.62 4.94
N VAL A 116 -8.04 -7.37 5.63
CA VAL A 116 -7.76 -7.84 7.00
C VAL A 116 -6.98 -9.14 6.88
N ASN A 117 -5.67 -9.05 7.11
CA ASN A 117 -4.72 -10.13 6.83
C ASN A 117 -4.48 -11.00 8.07
N LYS A 118 -4.00 -12.23 7.83
CA LYS A 118 -3.66 -13.24 8.83
C LYS A 118 -4.86 -13.63 9.70
N THR A 119 -6.04 -13.73 9.10
CA THR A 119 -7.29 -14.05 9.83
C THR A 119 -7.24 -15.38 10.56
N ASP A 120 -6.39 -16.32 10.16
CA ASP A 120 -6.10 -17.58 10.84
C ASP A 120 -5.39 -17.38 12.20
N LEU A 121 -4.68 -16.28 12.40
CA LEU A 121 -4.01 -15.94 13.65
C LEU A 121 -4.91 -15.22 14.66
N ALA A 122 -6.09 -14.77 14.26
CA ALA A 122 -6.97 -13.94 15.08
C ALA A 122 -7.28 -14.57 16.45
N VAL A 123 -7.55 -15.88 16.50
CA VAL A 123 -7.80 -16.61 17.73
C VAL A 123 -6.61 -16.57 18.70
N HIS A 124 -5.38 -16.54 18.18
CA HIS A 124 -4.16 -16.53 19.00
C HIS A 124 -3.84 -15.15 19.59
N VAL A 125 -4.38 -14.11 18.98
CA VAL A 125 -4.21 -12.72 19.46
C VAL A 125 -5.48 -12.16 20.12
N GLY A 126 -6.49 -13.03 20.35
CA GLY A 126 -7.72 -12.64 21.05
C GLY A 126 -8.62 -11.71 20.24
N VAL A 127 -8.54 -11.74 18.92
CA VAL A 127 -9.34 -10.91 18.00
C VAL A 127 -10.41 -11.77 17.32
N ASP A 128 -11.62 -11.22 17.18
CA ASP A 128 -12.64 -11.78 16.29
C ASP A 128 -12.46 -11.19 14.89
N ALA A 129 -11.90 -11.98 13.98
CA ALA A 129 -11.64 -11.55 12.61
C ALA A 129 -12.92 -11.21 11.84
N THR A 130 -14.04 -11.91 12.13
CA THR A 130 -15.33 -11.65 11.49
C THR A 130 -15.87 -10.30 11.89
N LEU A 131 -15.81 -10.02 13.20
CA LEU A 131 -16.21 -8.71 13.74
C LEU A 131 -15.31 -7.60 13.19
N MET A 132 -13.99 -7.82 13.16
CA MET A 132 -13.03 -6.83 12.63
C MET A 132 -13.31 -6.49 11.16
N VAL A 133 -13.61 -7.47 10.31
CA VAL A 133 -14.01 -7.26 8.91
C VAL A 133 -15.33 -6.48 8.83
N ALA A 134 -16.31 -6.79 9.67
CA ALA A 134 -17.60 -6.11 9.68
C ALA A 134 -17.47 -4.64 10.13
N GLU A 135 -16.71 -4.38 11.21
CA GLU A 135 -16.44 -3.01 11.69
C GLU A 135 -15.66 -2.18 10.66
N ALA A 136 -14.66 -2.80 10.02
CA ALA A 136 -13.93 -2.17 8.92
C ALA A 136 -14.88 -1.80 7.77
N GLY A 137 -15.79 -2.69 7.38
CA GLY A 137 -16.80 -2.43 6.35
C GLY A 137 -17.72 -1.26 6.69
N ALA A 138 -18.13 -1.18 7.95
CA ALA A 138 -19.01 -0.10 8.42
C ALA A 138 -18.30 1.28 8.39
N ALA A 139 -16.99 1.32 8.60
CA ALA A 139 -16.19 2.56 8.59
C ALA A 139 -15.86 3.05 7.16
N ARG A 140 -16.20 2.30 6.10
CA ARG A 140 -15.71 2.52 4.73
C ARG A 140 -16.78 2.94 3.70
N ASP A 141 -17.95 3.33 4.13
CA ASP A 141 -19.04 3.74 3.23
C ASP A 141 -19.31 2.74 2.09
N GLY A 142 -19.27 1.43 2.40
CA GLY A 142 -19.54 0.36 1.44
C GLY A 142 -18.35 -0.02 0.54
N ARG A 143 -17.18 0.56 0.73
CA ARG A 143 -15.97 0.10 0.01
C ARG A 143 -15.58 -1.31 0.44
N PRO A 144 -15.00 -2.12 -0.48
CA PRO A 144 -14.76 -3.53 -0.24
C PRO A 144 -13.75 -3.79 0.90
N VAL A 145 -14.06 -4.81 1.70
CA VAL A 145 -13.16 -5.38 2.71
C VAL A 145 -13.05 -6.87 2.48
N LEU A 146 -11.83 -7.40 2.49
CA LEU A 146 -11.56 -8.84 2.38
C LEU A 146 -10.82 -9.35 3.61
N GLY A 147 -11.32 -10.42 4.24
CA GLY A 147 -10.53 -11.24 5.14
C GLY A 147 -9.60 -12.14 4.33
N LEU A 148 -8.31 -12.17 4.68
CA LEU A 148 -7.27 -12.89 3.98
C LEU A 148 -6.44 -13.74 4.93
N THR A 149 -6.15 -14.97 4.51
CA THR A 149 -5.05 -15.76 5.03
C THR A 149 -4.43 -16.58 3.91
N ARG A 150 -3.11 -16.79 3.96
CA ARG A 150 -2.40 -17.61 2.96
C ARG A 150 -2.76 -19.08 3.01
N THR A 151 -3.32 -19.54 4.13
CA THR A 151 -3.74 -20.95 4.32
C THR A 151 -5.11 -21.25 3.71
N ASP A 152 -5.93 -20.23 3.43
CA ASP A 152 -7.21 -20.36 2.73
C ASP A 152 -7.11 -19.90 1.27
N GLN A 153 -7.03 -20.86 0.36
CA GLN A 153 -6.95 -20.60 -1.09
C GLN A 153 -8.17 -19.82 -1.62
N ALA A 154 -9.33 -19.96 -1.01
CA ALA A 154 -10.52 -19.21 -1.42
C ALA A 154 -10.37 -17.71 -1.10
N SER A 155 -9.74 -17.36 0.04
CA SER A 155 -9.46 -15.96 0.39
C SER A 155 -8.45 -15.34 -0.58
N VAL A 156 -7.40 -16.08 -0.93
CA VAL A 156 -6.41 -15.65 -1.93
C VAL A 156 -7.06 -15.46 -3.30
N ALA A 157 -7.91 -16.40 -3.71
CA ALA A 157 -8.62 -16.31 -5.00
C ALA A 157 -9.53 -15.08 -5.09
N ARG A 158 -10.20 -14.68 -4.00
CA ARG A 158 -11.00 -13.45 -3.93
C ARG A 158 -10.15 -12.21 -4.15
N LEU A 159 -8.98 -12.12 -3.49
CA LEU A 159 -8.05 -11.01 -3.70
C LEU A 159 -7.56 -10.95 -5.16
N CYS A 160 -7.15 -12.10 -5.72
CA CYS A 160 -6.73 -12.17 -7.12
C CYS A 160 -7.85 -11.77 -8.09
N ALA A 161 -9.09 -12.19 -7.83
CA ALA A 161 -10.24 -11.80 -8.64
C ALA A 161 -10.49 -10.31 -8.61
N TRP A 162 -10.37 -9.69 -7.43
CA TRP A 162 -10.51 -8.23 -7.27
C TRP A 162 -9.43 -7.48 -8.07
N VAL A 163 -8.15 -7.88 -7.95
CA VAL A 163 -7.04 -7.25 -8.71
C VAL A 163 -7.29 -7.36 -10.23
N ARG A 164 -7.70 -8.55 -10.71
CA ARG A 164 -8.00 -8.74 -12.15
C ARG A 164 -9.18 -7.88 -12.61
N ALA A 165 -10.17 -7.65 -11.76
CA ALA A 165 -11.28 -6.77 -12.08
C ALA A 165 -10.84 -5.31 -12.21
N GLN A 166 -9.92 -4.83 -11.35
CA GLN A 166 -9.34 -3.49 -11.47
C GLN A 166 -8.55 -3.36 -12.78
N LEU A 167 -7.70 -4.34 -13.10
CA LEU A 167 -6.95 -4.34 -14.35
C LEU A 167 -7.87 -4.33 -15.58
N ALA A 168 -8.97 -5.09 -15.55
CA ALA A 168 -9.96 -5.09 -16.63
C ALA A 168 -10.64 -3.72 -16.77
N SER A 169 -11.00 -3.09 -15.64
CA SER A 169 -11.60 -1.75 -15.62
C SER A 169 -10.64 -0.68 -16.16
N HIS A 170 -9.36 -0.76 -15.78
CA HIS A 170 -8.32 0.14 -16.30
C HIS A 170 -8.20 0.02 -17.84
N ARG A 171 -8.13 -1.20 -18.36
CA ARG A 171 -7.98 -1.45 -19.81
C ARG A 171 -9.11 -0.89 -20.68
N ILE A 172 -10.29 -0.75 -20.11
CA ILE A 172 -11.44 -0.15 -20.83
C ILE A 172 -11.68 1.32 -20.44
N GLY A 173 -10.78 1.93 -19.68
CA GLY A 173 -10.90 3.33 -19.26
C GLY A 173 -12.04 3.60 -18.27
N ALA A 174 -12.52 2.57 -17.56
CA ALA A 174 -13.61 2.68 -16.59
C ALA A 174 -13.10 2.83 -15.14
N LEU A 175 -11.80 2.72 -14.90
CA LEU A 175 -11.22 2.92 -13.59
C LEU A 175 -11.15 4.41 -13.26
N VAL A 176 -11.74 4.81 -12.14
CA VAL A 176 -11.67 6.18 -11.63
C VAL A 176 -10.81 6.16 -10.37
N PRO A 177 -9.63 6.81 -10.39
CA PRO A 177 -8.79 6.90 -9.20
C PRO A 177 -9.53 7.55 -8.04
N GLN A 178 -9.35 7.01 -6.84
CA GLN A 178 -9.94 7.56 -5.63
C GLN A 178 -9.12 8.74 -5.12
N ASP A 179 -9.79 9.77 -4.60
CA ASP A 179 -9.12 10.83 -3.85
C ASP A 179 -8.65 10.29 -2.49
N PRO A 180 -7.33 10.23 -2.24
CA PRO A 180 -6.81 9.75 -0.96
C PRO A 180 -7.04 10.72 0.19
N GLY A 181 -7.58 11.90 -0.09
CA GLY A 181 -7.81 12.97 0.89
C GLY A 181 -6.54 13.69 1.32
N PRO A 182 -6.65 14.64 2.24
CA PRO A 182 -5.51 15.36 2.77
C PRO A 182 -4.58 14.43 3.55
N MET A 183 -3.29 14.71 3.52
CA MET A 183 -2.31 14.01 4.35
C MET A 183 -2.64 14.19 5.84
N ALA A 184 -2.51 13.11 6.61
CA ALA A 184 -2.53 13.24 8.06
C ALA A 184 -1.26 13.99 8.52
N PRO A 185 -1.37 14.87 9.53
CA PRO A 185 -0.20 15.49 10.13
C PRO A 185 0.80 14.43 10.59
N HIS A 186 2.04 14.56 10.19
CA HIS A 186 3.11 13.65 10.60
C HIS A 186 4.25 14.42 11.27
N PHE A 187 4.93 13.74 12.18
CA PHE A 187 6.00 14.30 12.96
C PHE A 187 7.34 13.85 12.39
N HIS A 188 8.15 14.78 11.92
CA HIS A 188 9.55 14.51 11.58
C HIS A 188 10.39 14.78 12.82
N ALA A 189 10.97 13.75 13.41
CA ALA A 189 12.02 13.91 14.39
C ALA A 189 13.32 14.25 13.63
N ASP A 190 13.73 15.51 13.65
CA ASP A 190 15.03 15.89 13.14
C ASP A 190 16.12 15.20 13.95
N ALA A 191 16.76 14.22 13.35
CA ALA A 191 17.83 13.42 13.95
C ALA A 191 19.10 14.23 14.29
N ALA A 192 19.14 15.54 13.96
CA ALA A 192 20.32 16.38 14.09
C ALA A 192 20.33 17.33 15.30
N ASN A 193 19.18 17.61 15.93
CA ASN A 193 19.16 18.52 17.08
C ASN A 193 18.10 18.09 18.10
N GLY A 194 18.54 17.62 19.21
CA GLY A 194 17.72 17.11 20.31
C GLY A 194 16.89 18.16 21.09
N LEU A 195 16.37 19.21 20.47
CA LEU A 195 15.48 20.18 21.12
C LEU A 195 14.63 20.90 20.05
N THR A 196 13.31 20.86 20.31
CA THR A 196 12.22 21.55 19.64
C THR A 196 11.63 20.85 18.42
N GLY A 197 10.63 19.99 18.66
CA GLY A 197 9.68 19.55 17.65
C GLY A 197 8.75 20.70 17.26
N GLY A 198 8.77 21.09 16.00
CA GLY A 198 7.79 22.00 15.42
C GLY A 198 6.75 21.24 14.60
N TRP A 199 5.49 21.67 14.69
CA TRP A 199 4.43 21.17 13.82
C TRP A 199 4.53 21.89 12.47
N HIS A 200 4.68 21.16 11.38
CA HIS A 200 4.54 21.72 10.03
C HIS A 200 3.16 21.32 9.49
N VAL A 201 2.31 22.29 9.28
CA VAL A 201 1.07 22.16 8.51
C VAL A 201 1.41 22.60 7.09
N HIS A 202 1.37 21.69 6.13
CA HIS A 202 1.44 22.06 4.72
C HIS A 202 0.06 22.53 4.28
N ASP A 203 -0.11 23.84 4.22
CA ASP A 203 -1.30 24.48 3.67
C ASP A 203 -1.13 24.59 2.15
N HIS A 204 -1.73 23.65 1.41
CA HIS A 204 -1.82 23.75 -0.03
C HIS A 204 -3.02 24.61 -0.40
N ALA A 205 -2.83 25.94 -0.36
CA ALA A 205 -3.76 26.86 -0.98
C ALA A 205 -3.67 26.69 -2.51
N HIS A 206 -4.73 26.18 -3.10
CA HIS A 206 -4.92 26.20 -4.55
C HIS A 206 -5.09 27.66 -5.01
N ALA A 207 -4.20 28.09 -5.90
CA ALA A 207 -4.41 29.22 -6.79
C ALA A 207 -4.75 28.67 -8.19
#